data_ac9f2dcc67b6809a356666a5ab5f10b2
#
_entry.id   ac9f2dcc67b6809a356666a5ab5f10b2
#
_cell.length_a   1.000
_cell.length_b   1.000
_cell.length_c   1.000
_cell.angle_alpha   90.00
_cell.angle_beta   90.00
_cell.angle_gamma   90.00
#
_symmetry.space_group_name_H-M   'P 1'
#
loop_
_entity.id
_entity.type
_entity.pdbx_description
1 polymer ?
#
loop_
_entity_poly.entity_id
_entity_poly.type
_entity_poly.pdbx_seq_one_letter_code
_entity_poly.pdbx_strand_id
1 'polypeptide(L)'
;GYEASQKVSVHIERFLLKHTKLSVIAVYMPIKTELDLGPTIVKLRRLGKKICLPIIISEDNPLQFKVWNEGSKLVTGKFNVLIPVSEEIIEPDLILCPMLSFDSNGLRLGYGGGFYDRTIDYLSKRKTILTMGCGYSQQLSQKFLPKGTYDKSLDTVVTERGVTFFGK
;
A
#
# COMPACT_ATOMS: atom_id res chain seq x y z
N GLY A 1 -9.77 10.47 -9.23
CA GLY A 1 -10.74 9.83 -10.07
C GLY A 1 -10.19 8.69 -10.90
N TYR A 2 -11.01 8.22 -11.78
CA TYR A 2 -10.68 7.05 -12.61
C TYR A 2 -9.41 7.25 -13.46
N GLU A 3 -9.26 8.44 -14.04
CA GLU A 3 -8.11 8.76 -14.88
C GLU A 3 -6.80 8.69 -14.10
N ALA A 4 -6.78 9.24 -12.88
CA ALA A 4 -5.59 9.18 -12.03
C ALA A 4 -5.26 7.73 -11.66
N SER A 5 -6.27 6.93 -11.34
CA SER A 5 -6.08 5.50 -11.02
C SER A 5 -5.50 4.72 -12.19
N GLN A 6 -5.90 5.04 -13.43
CA GLN A 6 -5.33 4.43 -14.64
C GLN A 6 -3.85 4.83 -14.81
N LYS A 7 -3.53 6.11 -14.65
CA LYS A 7 -2.15 6.58 -14.77
C LYS A 7 -1.24 5.96 -13.71
N VAL A 8 -1.71 5.89 -12.46
CA VAL A 8 -0.99 5.24 -11.38
C VAL A 8 -0.71 3.77 -11.73
N SER A 9 -1.70 3.07 -12.29
CA SER A 9 -1.52 1.67 -12.65
C SER A 9 -0.41 1.46 -13.68
N VAL A 10 -0.30 2.37 -14.64
CA VAL A 10 0.77 2.31 -15.64
C VAL A 10 2.15 2.52 -14.98
N HIS A 11 2.24 3.46 -14.05
CA HIS A 11 3.51 3.73 -13.35
C HIS A 11 3.91 2.56 -12.46
N ILE A 12 2.96 1.95 -11.76
CA ILE A 12 3.25 0.76 -10.93
C ILE A 12 3.71 -0.41 -11.80
N GLU A 13 3.05 -0.65 -12.93
CA GLU A 13 3.44 -1.71 -13.85
C GLU A 13 4.88 -1.53 -14.32
N ARG A 14 5.22 -0.32 -14.78
CA ARG A 14 6.58 -0.01 -15.22
C ARG A 14 7.61 -0.21 -14.11
N PHE A 15 7.26 0.21 -12.91
CA PHE A 15 8.10 0.02 -11.73
C PHE A 15 8.37 -1.47 -11.49
N LEU A 16 7.35 -2.31 -11.54
CA LEU A 16 7.48 -3.74 -11.29
C LEU A 16 8.24 -4.48 -12.38
N LEU A 17 8.17 -4.00 -13.62
CA LEU A 17 8.98 -4.56 -14.72
C LEU A 17 10.47 -4.34 -14.49
N LYS A 18 10.86 -3.31 -13.75
CA LYS A 18 12.23 -3.03 -13.36
C LYS A 18 12.63 -3.67 -12.03
N HIS A 19 11.66 -4.12 -11.24
CA HIS A 19 11.90 -4.68 -9.91
C HIS A 19 11.27 -6.07 -9.84
N THR A 20 11.83 -6.99 -10.62
CA THR A 20 11.24 -8.31 -10.88
C THR A 20 11.21 -9.22 -9.66
N LYS A 21 12.00 -8.92 -8.62
CA LYS A 21 12.03 -9.71 -7.39
C LYS A 21 10.81 -9.46 -6.49
N LEU A 22 10.08 -8.37 -6.73
CA LEU A 22 8.87 -8.06 -5.96
C LEU A 22 7.73 -8.92 -6.47
N SER A 23 7.45 -10.01 -5.79
CA SER A 23 6.49 -11.03 -6.22
C SER A 23 5.17 -10.96 -5.47
N VAL A 24 5.19 -10.64 -4.19
CA VAL A 24 4.00 -10.56 -3.34
C VAL A 24 3.69 -9.10 -3.04
N ILE A 25 2.54 -8.65 -3.49
CA ILE A 25 2.15 -7.24 -3.43
C ILE A 25 0.95 -7.08 -2.51
N ALA A 26 1.10 -6.32 -1.44
CA ALA A 26 -0.02 -5.95 -0.60
C ALA A 26 -0.71 -4.74 -1.21
N VAL A 27 -2.01 -4.87 -1.45
CA VAL A 27 -2.87 -3.79 -1.89
C VAL A 27 -3.79 -3.37 -0.74
N TYR A 28 -4.63 -2.38 -0.97
CA TYR A 28 -5.65 -1.96 0.00
C TYR A 28 -6.96 -1.74 -0.75
N MET A 29 -8.07 -1.85 -0.02
CA MET A 29 -9.37 -1.43 -0.53
C MET A 29 -9.57 0.02 -0.12
N PRO A 30 -9.85 0.91 -1.08
CA PRO A 30 -9.94 2.34 -0.77
C PRO A 30 -11.15 2.63 0.13
N ILE A 31 -10.95 3.57 1.03
CA ILE A 31 -12.02 4.17 1.83
C ILE A 31 -12.06 5.66 1.53
N LYS A 32 -13.27 6.25 1.55
CA LYS A 32 -13.48 7.68 1.29
C LYS A 32 -12.79 8.11 -0.01
N THR A 33 -11.85 9.04 0.06
CA THR A 33 -11.19 9.65 -1.07
C THR A 33 -9.84 9.03 -1.43
N GLU A 34 -9.50 7.88 -0.82
CA GLU A 34 -8.26 7.19 -1.16
C GLU A 34 -8.25 6.77 -2.63
N LEU A 35 -7.06 6.76 -3.22
CA LEU A 35 -6.89 6.37 -4.62
C LEU A 35 -7.32 4.92 -4.82
N ASP A 36 -8.16 4.67 -5.81
CA ASP A 36 -8.62 3.33 -6.16
C ASP A 36 -7.52 2.53 -6.87
N LEU A 37 -7.25 1.33 -6.41
CA LEU A 37 -6.26 0.43 -6.98
C LEU A 37 -6.86 -0.59 -7.97
N GLY A 38 -8.14 -0.46 -8.33
CA GLY A 38 -8.78 -1.40 -9.27
C GLY A 38 -7.96 -1.63 -10.54
N PRO A 39 -7.58 -0.59 -11.28
CA PRO A 39 -6.75 -0.77 -12.49
C PRO A 39 -5.39 -1.39 -12.19
N THR A 40 -4.78 -1.07 -11.05
CA THR A 40 -3.51 -1.65 -10.63
C THR A 40 -3.65 -3.15 -10.37
N ILE A 41 -4.72 -3.56 -9.68
CA ILE A 41 -4.96 -4.97 -9.37
C ILE A 41 -5.06 -5.79 -10.65
N VAL A 42 -5.75 -5.27 -11.68
CA VAL A 42 -5.84 -5.95 -12.98
C VAL A 42 -4.43 -6.18 -13.56
N LYS A 43 -3.58 -5.16 -13.53
CA LYS A 43 -2.21 -5.26 -14.06
C LYS A 43 -1.34 -6.21 -13.24
N LEU A 44 -1.48 -6.19 -11.91
CA LEU A 44 -0.75 -7.13 -11.05
C LEU A 44 -1.10 -8.58 -11.37
N ARG A 45 -2.38 -8.88 -11.60
CA ARG A 45 -2.84 -10.21 -12.01
C ARG A 45 -2.18 -10.63 -13.33
N ARG A 46 -2.16 -9.73 -14.31
CA ARG A 46 -1.53 -10.01 -15.61
C ARG A 46 -0.03 -10.27 -15.50
N LEU A 47 0.64 -9.60 -14.57
CA LEU A 47 2.06 -9.80 -14.31
C LEU A 47 2.35 -11.08 -13.51
N GLY A 48 1.32 -11.80 -13.09
CA GLY A 48 1.46 -13.02 -12.29
C GLY A 48 1.87 -12.77 -10.85
N LYS A 49 1.65 -11.56 -10.34
CA LYS A 49 1.98 -11.24 -8.95
C LYS A 49 0.97 -11.85 -8.01
N LYS A 50 1.44 -12.28 -6.84
CA LYS A 50 0.56 -12.71 -5.77
C LYS A 50 0.08 -11.48 -5.02
N ILE A 51 -1.23 -11.37 -4.84
CA ILE A 51 -1.84 -10.20 -4.19
C ILE A 51 -2.35 -10.59 -2.82
N CYS A 52 -2.14 -9.72 -1.84
CA CYS A 52 -2.67 -9.90 -0.50
C CYS A 52 -3.31 -8.61 0.00
N LEU A 53 -4.20 -8.75 0.99
CA LEU A 53 -4.90 -7.64 1.62
C LEU A 53 -4.65 -7.66 3.12
N PRO A 54 -4.59 -6.47 3.74
CA PRO A 54 -4.37 -6.37 5.17
C PRO A 54 -5.60 -6.81 5.95
N ILE A 55 -5.35 -7.50 7.06
CA ILE A 55 -6.35 -7.80 8.06
C ILE A 55 -5.91 -7.23 9.41
N ILE A 56 -6.86 -6.68 10.15
CA ILE A 56 -6.62 -6.11 11.46
C ILE A 56 -6.78 -7.20 12.50
N ILE A 57 -5.69 -7.51 13.22
CA ILE A 57 -5.71 -8.51 14.30
C ILE A 57 -6.28 -7.86 15.57
N SER A 58 -5.73 -6.71 15.95
CA SER A 58 -6.22 -5.88 17.04
C SER A 58 -5.67 -4.47 16.87
N GLU A 59 -6.17 -3.52 17.67
CA GLU A 59 -5.85 -2.10 17.54
C GLU A 59 -4.35 -1.79 17.70
N ASP A 60 -3.61 -2.58 18.48
CA ASP A 60 -2.22 -2.29 18.81
C ASP A 60 -1.21 -3.19 18.09
N ASN A 61 -1.69 -4.08 17.26
CA ASN A 61 -0.82 -5.03 16.56
C ASN A 61 -0.57 -4.60 15.11
N PRO A 62 0.53 -5.07 14.49
CA PRO A 62 0.72 -4.95 13.06
C PRO A 62 -0.42 -5.60 12.29
N LEU A 63 -0.64 -5.14 11.08
CA LEU A 63 -1.51 -5.84 10.14
C LEU A 63 -0.91 -7.20 9.80
N GLN A 64 -1.78 -8.20 9.60
CA GLN A 64 -1.41 -9.40 8.86
C GLN A 64 -1.93 -9.26 7.43
N PHE A 65 -1.45 -10.11 6.52
CA PHE A 65 -1.90 -10.09 5.13
C PHE A 65 -2.39 -11.47 4.74
N LYS A 66 -3.58 -11.51 4.14
CA LYS A 66 -4.14 -12.74 3.57
C LYS A 66 -4.06 -12.70 2.06
N VAL A 67 -3.76 -13.85 1.47
CA VAL A 67 -3.74 -14.01 0.02
C VAL A 67 -5.13 -13.75 -0.55
N TRP A 68 -5.18 -12.94 -1.59
CA TRP A 68 -6.41 -12.67 -2.33
C TRP A 68 -6.31 -13.31 -3.71
N ASN A 69 -6.93 -14.47 -3.87
CA ASN A 69 -6.89 -15.21 -5.12
C ASN A 69 -7.78 -14.55 -6.18
N GLU A 70 -7.35 -14.64 -7.43
CA GLU A 70 -8.11 -14.11 -8.56
C GLU A 70 -9.49 -14.76 -8.60
N GLY A 71 -10.53 -13.93 -8.81
CA GLY A 71 -11.90 -14.39 -8.86
C GLY A 71 -12.56 -14.66 -7.52
N SER A 72 -11.81 -14.60 -6.39
CA SER A 72 -12.37 -14.77 -5.08
C SER A 72 -13.08 -13.51 -4.61
N LYS A 73 -14.22 -13.71 -3.93
CA LYS A 73 -14.95 -12.60 -3.30
C LYS A 73 -14.29 -12.19 -2.00
N LEU A 74 -14.51 -10.94 -1.63
CA LEU A 74 -14.14 -10.42 -0.32
C LEU A 74 -15.32 -10.53 0.62
N VAL A 75 -15.04 -10.69 1.91
CA VAL A 75 -16.05 -10.75 2.97
C VAL A 75 -15.74 -9.70 4.02
N THR A 76 -16.76 -9.31 4.80
CA THR A 76 -16.54 -8.33 5.87
C THR A 76 -15.89 -9.01 7.07
N GLY A 77 -14.72 -8.50 7.48
CA GLY A 77 -14.02 -8.95 8.68
C GLY A 77 -14.23 -8.00 9.85
N LYS A 78 -13.33 -8.08 10.83
CA LYS A 78 -13.33 -7.18 11.99
C LYS A 78 -13.24 -5.73 11.56
N PHE A 79 -13.81 -4.83 12.33
CA PHE A 79 -13.77 -3.38 12.08
C PHE A 79 -14.39 -2.97 10.75
N ASN A 80 -15.32 -3.76 10.23
CA ASN A 80 -16.00 -3.50 8.95
C ASN A 80 -15.03 -3.45 7.75
N VAL A 81 -13.90 -4.12 7.81
CA VAL A 81 -12.90 -4.15 6.75
C VAL A 81 -13.14 -5.37 5.86
N LEU A 82 -13.10 -5.16 4.54
CA LEU A 82 -13.19 -6.25 3.57
C LEU A 82 -11.91 -7.07 3.58
N ILE A 83 -12.03 -8.37 3.67
CA ILE A 83 -10.91 -9.31 3.74
C ILE A 83 -11.10 -10.47 2.77
N PRO A 84 -10.02 -11.12 2.32
CA PRO A 84 -10.12 -12.32 1.50
C PRO A 84 -10.70 -13.50 2.28
N VAL A 85 -11.34 -14.41 1.56
CA VAL A 85 -11.84 -15.68 2.15
C VAL A 85 -10.72 -16.68 2.40
N SER A 86 -9.60 -16.57 1.71
CA SER A 86 -8.43 -17.45 1.91
C SER A 86 -7.92 -17.37 3.34
N GLU A 87 -7.50 -18.51 3.89
CA GLU A 87 -6.83 -18.55 5.20
C GLU A 87 -5.31 -18.46 5.09
N GLU A 88 -4.77 -18.35 3.88
CA GLU A 88 -3.33 -18.27 3.68
C GLU A 88 -2.79 -16.90 4.09
N ILE A 89 -1.92 -16.89 5.11
CA ILE A 89 -1.22 -15.69 5.58
C ILE A 89 0.11 -15.61 4.82
N ILE A 90 0.47 -14.40 4.37
CA ILE A 90 1.69 -14.19 3.61
C ILE A 90 2.30 -12.84 3.96
N GLU A 91 3.62 -12.73 3.84
CA GLU A 91 4.33 -11.46 4.05
C GLU A 91 4.66 -10.83 2.69
N PRO A 92 4.27 -9.57 2.45
CA PRO A 92 4.50 -8.93 1.16
C PRO A 92 5.95 -8.50 0.95
N ASP A 93 6.32 -8.37 -0.32
CA ASP A 93 7.59 -7.76 -0.74
C ASP A 93 7.43 -6.26 -0.97
N LEU A 94 6.27 -5.85 -1.47
CA LEU A 94 5.90 -4.47 -1.71
C LEU A 94 4.57 -4.20 -1.04
N ILE A 95 4.50 -3.11 -0.27
CA ILE A 95 3.27 -2.68 0.38
C ILE A 95 2.82 -1.38 -0.29
N LEU A 96 1.66 -1.43 -0.94
CA LEU A 96 0.98 -0.25 -1.45
C LEU A 96 0.17 0.35 -0.30
N CYS A 97 0.51 1.57 0.10
CA CYS A 97 -0.07 2.22 1.28
C CYS A 97 -1.07 3.30 0.86
N PRO A 98 -2.27 3.31 1.43
CA PRO A 98 -3.17 4.45 1.27
C PRO A 98 -2.63 5.64 2.06
N MET A 99 -3.00 6.86 1.65
CA MET A 99 -2.57 8.06 2.35
C MET A 99 -3.55 9.21 2.13
N LEU A 100 -3.64 10.08 3.13
CA LEU A 100 -4.39 11.33 3.04
C LEU A 100 -3.51 12.45 2.50
N SER A 101 -2.24 12.46 2.88
CA SER A 101 -1.27 13.46 2.49
C SER A 101 0.13 12.84 2.62
N PHE A 102 1.10 13.41 1.94
CA PHE A 102 2.50 13.03 2.06
C PHE A 102 3.38 14.26 1.86
N ASP A 103 4.63 14.21 2.30
CA ASP A 103 5.58 15.31 2.13
C ASP A 103 6.81 14.86 1.35
N SER A 104 7.70 15.81 1.09
CA SER A 104 8.92 15.56 0.31
C SER A 104 9.95 14.69 1.03
N ASN A 105 9.73 14.38 2.31
CA ASN A 105 10.58 13.46 3.08
C ASN A 105 10.02 12.02 3.09
N GLY A 106 8.90 11.78 2.44
CA GLY A 106 8.27 10.46 2.43
C GLY A 106 7.41 10.16 3.64
N LEU A 107 7.15 11.15 4.49
CA LEU A 107 6.17 10.97 5.57
C LEU A 107 4.77 11.04 4.99
N ARG A 108 3.88 10.21 5.51
CA ARG A 108 2.49 10.19 5.10
C ARG A 108 1.58 10.43 6.30
N LEU A 109 0.46 11.10 6.02
CA LEU A 109 -0.64 11.23 6.96
C LEU A 109 -1.69 10.16 6.59
N GLY A 110 -2.10 9.38 7.58
CA GLY A 110 -3.19 8.42 7.47
C GLY A 110 -4.30 8.76 8.45
N TYR A 111 -5.12 7.77 8.77
CA TYR A 111 -6.29 7.96 9.63
C TYR A 111 -5.99 7.86 11.13
N GLY A 112 -4.72 7.82 11.52
CA GLY A 112 -4.30 7.93 12.92
C GLY A 112 -4.20 6.61 13.69
N GLY A 113 -4.55 5.47 13.09
CA GLY A 113 -4.49 4.18 13.78
C GLY A 113 -3.09 3.61 13.94
N GLY A 114 -2.11 4.10 13.18
CA GLY A 114 -0.72 3.64 13.25
C GLY A 114 -0.49 2.23 12.70
N PHE A 115 -1.45 1.65 12.02
CA PHE A 115 -1.37 0.26 11.53
C PHE A 115 -0.21 0.05 10.56
N TYR A 116 -0.06 0.94 9.58
CA TYR A 116 1.01 0.79 8.59
C TYR A 116 2.38 1.05 9.20
N ASP A 117 2.51 2.01 10.12
CA ASP A 117 3.79 2.26 10.80
C ASP A 117 4.23 1.05 11.61
N ARG A 118 3.32 0.44 12.37
CA ARG A 118 3.60 -0.78 13.13
C ARG A 118 3.95 -1.95 12.22
N THR A 119 3.22 -2.07 11.11
CA THR A 119 3.42 -3.14 10.13
C THR A 119 4.79 -3.03 9.45
N ILE A 120 5.14 -1.83 9.01
CA ILE A 120 6.43 -1.56 8.37
C ILE A 120 7.57 -1.85 9.34
N ASP A 121 7.44 -1.39 10.59
CA ASP A 121 8.44 -1.66 11.63
C ASP A 121 8.62 -3.16 11.84
N TYR A 122 7.52 -3.88 12.01
CA TYR A 122 7.55 -5.32 12.22
C TYR A 122 8.19 -6.09 11.07
N LEU A 123 7.73 -5.81 9.84
CA LEU A 123 8.18 -6.55 8.65
C LEU A 123 9.62 -6.21 8.28
N SER A 124 10.03 -4.95 8.40
CA SER A 124 11.39 -4.54 8.02
C SER A 124 12.48 -5.19 8.87
N LYS A 125 12.14 -5.62 10.08
CA LYS A 125 13.05 -6.38 10.95
C LYS A 125 13.16 -7.85 10.56
N ARG A 126 12.24 -8.36 9.74
CA ARG A 126 12.15 -9.77 9.37
C ARG A 126 12.60 -10.04 7.94
N LYS A 127 12.40 -9.11 7.04
CA LYS A 127 12.69 -9.29 5.62
C LYS A 127 12.89 -7.93 4.96
N THR A 128 13.43 -7.94 3.75
CA THR A 128 13.49 -6.76 2.92
C THR A 128 12.10 -6.49 2.33
N ILE A 129 11.57 -5.30 2.60
CA ILE A 129 10.29 -4.86 2.04
C ILE A 129 10.48 -3.49 1.41
N LEU A 130 9.62 -3.20 0.44
CA LEU A 130 9.53 -1.87 -0.14
C LEU A 130 8.13 -1.30 0.14
N THR A 131 8.07 -0.02 0.46
CA THR A 131 6.80 0.68 0.73
C THR A 131 6.55 1.73 -0.33
N MET A 132 5.33 1.78 -0.83
CA MET A 132 4.94 2.74 -1.87
C MET A 132 3.59 3.35 -1.50
N GLY A 133 3.59 4.63 -1.18
CA GLY A 133 2.35 5.38 -0.99
C GLY A 133 1.67 5.59 -2.33
N CYS A 134 0.35 5.43 -2.36
CA CYS A 134 -0.45 5.62 -3.57
C CYS A 134 -1.41 6.76 -3.36
N GLY A 135 -1.37 7.75 -4.22
CA GLY A 135 -2.24 8.91 -4.08
C GLY A 135 -2.20 9.85 -5.27
N TYR A 136 -2.77 11.02 -5.05
CA TYR A 136 -2.84 12.09 -6.05
C TYR A 136 -1.72 13.09 -5.80
N SER A 137 -1.18 13.68 -6.87
CA SER A 137 -0.12 14.68 -6.74
C SER A 137 -0.52 15.86 -5.86
N GLN A 138 -1.80 16.23 -5.89
CA GLN A 138 -2.32 17.33 -5.05
C GLN A 138 -2.32 16.99 -3.55
N GLN A 139 -2.09 15.74 -3.16
CA GLN A 139 -1.93 15.35 -1.76
C GLN A 139 -0.52 15.65 -1.22
N LEU A 140 0.40 16.09 -2.07
CA LEU A 140 1.73 16.53 -1.62
C LEU A 140 1.60 17.77 -0.76
N SER A 141 2.05 17.68 0.48
CA SER A 141 2.07 18.79 1.42
C SER A 141 3.21 19.76 1.08
N GLN A 142 2.91 21.06 1.07
CA GLN A 142 3.90 22.12 0.90
C GLN A 142 4.81 22.25 2.12
N LYS A 143 4.37 21.76 3.27
CA LYS A 143 5.11 21.78 4.54
C LYS A 143 5.47 20.35 4.91
N PHE A 144 6.56 20.21 5.67
CA PHE A 144 6.90 18.92 6.25
C PHE A 144 5.83 18.51 7.25
N LEU A 145 5.38 17.27 7.15
CA LEU A 145 4.42 16.71 8.08
C LEU A 145 5.12 16.43 9.42
N PRO A 146 4.40 16.59 10.55
CA PRO A 146 5.00 16.26 11.84
C PRO A 146 5.31 14.77 11.91
N LYS A 147 6.53 14.44 12.36
CA LYS A 147 6.98 13.08 12.52
C LYS A 147 6.92 12.68 13.98
N GLY A 148 6.08 11.70 14.31
CA GLY A 148 6.08 11.08 15.63
C GLY A 148 7.25 10.11 15.79
N THR A 149 7.50 9.67 17.02
CA THR A 149 8.63 8.78 17.35
C THR A 149 8.61 7.47 16.56
N TYR A 150 7.41 6.95 16.29
CA TYR A 150 7.23 5.64 15.65
C TYR A 150 6.81 5.73 14.18
N ASP A 151 6.70 6.93 13.63
CA ASP A 151 6.29 7.11 12.24
C ASP A 151 7.41 6.63 11.31
N LYS A 152 7.02 5.90 10.26
CA LYS A 152 7.95 5.35 9.27
C LYS A 152 7.79 6.08 7.95
N SER A 153 8.92 6.55 7.39
CA SER A 153 8.94 7.14 6.07
C SER A 153 8.71 6.07 5.01
N LEU A 154 7.97 6.44 3.96
CA LEU A 154 7.81 5.61 2.78
C LEU A 154 9.10 5.57 1.97
N ASP A 155 9.34 4.47 1.27
CA ASP A 155 10.46 4.37 0.32
C ASP A 155 10.15 5.14 -0.95
N THR A 156 8.92 5.05 -1.41
CA THR A 156 8.46 5.66 -2.66
C THR A 156 7.02 6.15 -2.52
N VAL A 157 6.63 7.02 -3.44
CA VAL A 157 5.24 7.41 -3.66
C VAL A 157 4.95 7.36 -5.15
N VAL A 158 3.78 6.87 -5.50
CA VAL A 158 3.26 6.92 -6.88
C VAL A 158 2.02 7.82 -6.91
N THR A 159 2.01 8.72 -7.88
CA THR A 159 0.86 9.56 -8.20
C THR A 159 0.58 9.46 -9.69
N GLU A 160 -0.43 10.17 -10.17
CA GLU A 160 -0.69 10.23 -11.61
C GLU A 160 0.50 10.80 -12.40
N ARG A 161 1.43 11.49 -11.72
CA ARG A 161 2.62 12.09 -12.36
C ARG A 161 3.81 11.14 -12.44
N GLY A 162 3.83 10.07 -11.66
CA GLY A 162 4.90 9.08 -11.70
C GLY A 162 5.33 8.62 -10.32
N VAL A 163 6.47 7.93 -10.27
CA VAL A 163 7.05 7.38 -9.05
C VAL A 163 8.17 8.29 -8.57
N THR A 164 8.16 8.61 -7.28
CA THR A 164 9.21 9.36 -6.60
C THR A 164 9.85 8.49 -5.54
N PHE A 165 11.18 8.40 -5.54
CA PHE A 165 11.95 7.72 -4.50
C PHE A 165 12.43 8.76 -3.47
N PHE A 166 12.40 8.39 -2.19
CA PHE A 166 12.89 9.24 -1.12
C PHE A 166 14.27 8.77 -0.68
N GLY A 167 15.18 9.69 -0.52
CA GLY A 167 16.52 9.40 0.00
C GLY A 167 16.45 8.96 1.46
N LYS A 168 17.19 7.95 1.84
CA LYS A 168 17.30 7.45 3.21
C LYS A 168 18.76 7.31 3.61
#